data_5c050b82bbed3365f9fb4086ab4474ee
#
_entry.id   5c050b82bbed3365f9fb4086ab4474ee
#
_cell.length_a   1.000
_cell.length_b   1.000
_cell.length_c   1.000
_cell.angle_alpha   90.00
_cell.angle_beta   90.00
_cell.angle_gamma   90.00
#
_symmetry.space_group_name_H-M   'P 1'
#
loop_
_entity.id
_entity.type
_entity.pdbx_description
1 polymer ?
#
loop_
_entity_poly.entity_id
_entity_poly.type
_entity_poly.pdbx_seq_one_letter_code
_entity_poly.pdbx_strand_id
1 'polypeptide(L)'
;MSSPAASSPSQPPRAIGLLGGTFNPVHDGHLSIAREALRLFALDAVWFIPCAVPPHKPAGNLAANADRLAMLRLAVAGEPRFDALSIEFERPGKSYTVDTVRALQALHPGAGFVFIVGADTLPELHTWHKPLELLALVRIVSLARPGFAPDPAAIRLPPPWPEKLLADLRTGNPLDVSSREIRAKIAAGQPVSLVPESVLRYIQEHQLYR
;
A
#
# COMPACT_ATOMS: atom_id res chain seq x y z
N MET A 1 -30.48 -0.63 -38.23
CA MET A 1 -29.89 -1.56 -37.28
C MET A 1 -28.44 -1.12 -37.07
N SER A 2 -28.19 -0.34 -36.04
CA SER A 2 -26.84 0.16 -35.71
C SER A 2 -26.16 -0.82 -34.77
N SER A 3 -25.05 -1.40 -35.23
CA SER A 3 -24.19 -2.26 -34.38
C SER A 3 -23.60 -1.45 -33.21
N PRO A 4 -23.54 -2.00 -31.99
CA PRO A 4 -22.84 -1.35 -30.90
C PRO A 4 -21.34 -1.34 -31.21
N ALA A 5 -20.74 -0.15 -31.12
CA ALA A 5 -19.28 0.03 -31.19
C ALA A 5 -18.60 -0.84 -30.16
N ALA A 6 -17.74 -1.73 -30.57
CA ALA A 6 -16.86 -2.51 -29.72
C ALA A 6 -15.95 -1.53 -29.00
N SER A 7 -16.06 -1.47 -27.66
CA SER A 7 -15.12 -0.74 -26.81
C SER A 7 -13.72 -1.31 -27.03
N SER A 8 -12.82 -0.49 -27.52
CA SER A 8 -11.40 -0.85 -27.66
C SER A 8 -10.86 -1.32 -26.31
N PRO A 9 -10.03 -2.38 -26.25
CA PRO A 9 -9.41 -2.79 -25.02
C PRO A 9 -8.59 -1.61 -24.47
N SER A 10 -8.92 -1.16 -23.27
CA SER A 10 -8.15 -0.10 -22.60
C SER A 10 -6.69 -0.55 -22.50
N GLN A 11 -5.76 0.29 -22.97
CA GLN A 11 -4.33 0.02 -22.78
C GLN A 11 -4.06 -0.20 -21.29
N PRO A 12 -3.19 -1.18 -20.93
CA PRO A 12 -2.84 -1.38 -19.53
C PRO A 12 -2.24 -0.09 -18.95
N PRO A 13 -2.52 0.22 -17.68
CA PRO A 13 -2.01 1.43 -17.05
C PRO A 13 -0.49 1.47 -17.14
N ARG A 14 0.07 2.62 -17.54
CA ARG A 14 1.52 2.78 -17.77
C ARG A 14 2.30 3.06 -16.49
N ALA A 15 1.65 3.68 -15.49
CA ALA A 15 2.26 4.03 -14.20
C ALA A 15 1.38 3.53 -13.05
N ILE A 16 1.79 2.46 -12.40
CA ILE A 16 1.04 1.80 -11.34
C ILE A 16 1.77 2.00 -10.01
N GLY A 17 1.09 2.63 -9.03
CA GLY A 17 1.57 2.71 -7.67
C GLY A 17 1.32 1.40 -6.93
N LEU A 18 2.34 0.89 -6.26
CA LEU A 18 2.25 -0.27 -5.38
C LEU A 18 2.24 0.20 -3.93
N LEU A 19 1.15 -0.02 -3.21
CA LEU A 19 1.01 0.34 -1.80
C LEU A 19 0.97 -0.93 -0.95
N GLY A 20 2.11 -1.27 -0.34
CA GLY A 20 2.24 -2.39 0.57
C GLY A 20 1.77 -2.06 1.98
N GLY A 21 1.17 -3.03 2.67
CA GLY A 21 0.76 -2.84 4.05
C GLY A 21 0.16 -4.09 4.68
N THR A 22 0.05 -4.12 6.01
CA THR A 22 -0.68 -5.20 6.69
C THR A 22 -2.19 -5.09 6.52
N PHE A 23 -2.72 -3.86 6.41
CA PHE A 23 -4.15 -3.56 6.29
C PHE A 23 -5.00 -4.33 7.31
N ASN A 24 -4.73 -4.09 8.59
CA ASN A 24 -5.30 -4.86 9.71
C ASN A 24 -6.03 -3.97 10.75
N PRO A 25 -7.21 -3.39 10.41
CA PRO A 25 -7.85 -3.35 9.10
C PRO A 25 -7.31 -2.25 8.17
N VAL A 26 -7.74 -2.27 6.91
CA VAL A 26 -7.66 -1.11 6.03
C VAL A 26 -8.52 0.03 6.60
N HIS A 27 -8.12 1.29 6.34
CA HIS A 27 -8.81 2.49 6.84
C HIS A 27 -8.61 3.68 5.88
N ASP A 28 -9.34 4.76 6.11
CA ASP A 28 -9.34 5.94 5.24
C ASP A 28 -7.95 6.60 5.12
N GLY A 29 -7.08 6.44 6.10
CA GLY A 29 -5.68 6.86 6.00
C GLY A 29 -4.92 6.15 4.87
N HIS A 30 -5.13 4.85 4.67
CA HIS A 30 -4.52 4.13 3.55
C HIS A 30 -5.09 4.59 2.19
N LEU A 31 -6.41 4.78 2.11
CA LEU A 31 -7.06 5.27 0.90
C LEU A 31 -6.65 6.71 0.56
N SER A 32 -6.47 7.54 1.58
CA SER A 32 -5.97 8.92 1.44
C SER A 32 -4.54 8.94 0.87
N ILE A 33 -3.63 8.11 1.39
CA ILE A 33 -2.28 7.95 0.85
C ILE A 33 -2.34 7.56 -0.64
N ALA A 34 -3.18 6.61 -1.00
CA ALA A 34 -3.30 6.16 -2.39
C ALA A 34 -3.83 7.27 -3.31
N ARG A 35 -4.85 8.04 -2.89
CA ARG A 35 -5.38 9.19 -3.66
C ARG A 35 -4.34 10.29 -3.84
N GLU A 36 -3.60 10.62 -2.78
CA GLU A 36 -2.52 11.60 -2.84
C GLU A 36 -1.39 11.13 -3.78
N ALA A 37 -1.04 9.86 -3.73
CA ALA A 37 -0.03 9.29 -4.63
C ALA A 37 -0.46 9.37 -6.11
N LEU A 38 -1.72 9.01 -6.42
CA LEU A 38 -2.26 9.18 -7.78
C LEU A 38 -2.07 10.60 -8.31
N ARG A 39 -2.38 11.59 -7.47
CA ARG A 39 -2.33 13.01 -7.84
C ARG A 39 -0.90 13.53 -7.94
N LEU A 40 -0.05 13.27 -6.94
CA LEU A 40 1.27 13.88 -6.79
C LEU A 40 2.33 13.26 -7.71
N PHE A 41 2.13 11.99 -8.07
CA PHE A 41 3.07 11.25 -8.92
C PHE A 41 2.50 10.90 -10.30
N ALA A 42 1.33 11.47 -10.64
CA ALA A 42 0.64 11.26 -11.93
C ALA A 42 0.49 9.77 -12.27
N LEU A 43 0.05 8.96 -11.29
CA LEU A 43 -0.16 7.53 -11.47
C LEU A 43 -1.51 7.26 -12.14
N ASP A 44 -1.57 6.22 -12.97
CA ASP A 44 -2.81 5.76 -13.61
C ASP A 44 -3.67 4.93 -12.64
N ALA A 45 -3.03 4.14 -11.80
CA ALA A 45 -3.69 3.28 -10.81
C ALA A 45 -2.84 3.11 -9.54
N VAL A 46 -3.45 2.64 -8.45
CA VAL A 46 -2.76 2.15 -7.25
C VAL A 46 -3.26 0.75 -6.92
N TRP A 47 -2.32 -0.18 -6.80
CA TRP A 47 -2.56 -1.54 -6.37
C TRP A 47 -2.13 -1.72 -4.91
N PHE A 48 -3.06 -2.12 -4.08
CA PHE A 48 -2.85 -2.42 -2.68
C PHE A 48 -2.38 -3.87 -2.53
N ILE A 49 -1.29 -4.07 -1.79
CA ILE A 49 -0.66 -5.38 -1.61
C ILE A 49 -0.66 -5.73 -0.13
N PRO A 50 -1.65 -6.51 0.33
CA PRO A 50 -1.68 -6.94 1.72
C PRO A 50 -0.56 -7.95 2.00
N CYS A 51 0.28 -7.62 3.00
CA CYS A 51 1.40 -8.44 3.43
C CYS A 51 0.92 -9.76 4.04
N ALA A 52 1.40 -10.90 3.54
CA ALA A 52 1.03 -12.22 4.08
C ALA A 52 1.65 -12.46 5.45
N VAL A 53 2.98 -12.43 5.53
CA VAL A 53 3.77 -12.61 6.75
C VAL A 53 4.74 -11.44 6.89
N PRO A 54 4.39 -10.43 7.73
CA PRO A 54 5.24 -9.27 7.93
C PRO A 54 6.62 -9.65 8.48
N PRO A 55 7.73 -9.27 7.82
CA PRO A 55 9.06 -9.68 8.26
C PRO A 55 9.49 -9.04 9.60
N HIS A 56 8.93 -7.87 9.93
CA HIS A 56 9.31 -7.06 11.09
C HIS A 56 8.25 -6.99 12.20
N LYS A 57 7.12 -7.70 12.08
CA LYS A 57 6.05 -7.69 13.07
C LYS A 57 5.79 -9.10 13.59
N PRO A 58 5.61 -9.28 14.92
CA PRO A 58 5.16 -10.55 15.45
C PRO A 58 3.76 -10.87 14.91
N ALA A 59 3.47 -12.16 14.71
CA ALA A 59 2.22 -12.66 14.14
C ALA A 59 0.97 -12.45 15.04
N GLY A 60 1.13 -11.85 16.24
CA GLY A 60 0.03 -11.61 17.17
C GLY A 60 -0.98 -10.60 16.65
N ASN A 61 -2.27 -10.90 16.80
CA ASN A 61 -3.41 -10.01 16.50
C ASN A 61 -3.57 -9.59 15.01
N LEU A 62 -3.09 -10.39 14.06
CA LEU A 62 -3.44 -10.22 12.66
C LEU A 62 -4.72 -10.99 12.36
N ALA A 63 -5.70 -10.34 11.73
CA ALA A 63 -6.80 -11.04 11.08
C ALA A 63 -6.27 -11.97 9.98
N ALA A 64 -7.00 -13.03 9.69
CA ALA A 64 -6.61 -13.97 8.65
C ALA A 64 -6.38 -13.25 7.30
N ASN A 65 -5.50 -13.81 6.47
CA ASN A 65 -5.19 -13.23 5.16
C ASN A 65 -6.46 -13.01 4.32
N ALA A 66 -7.39 -13.97 4.37
CA ALA A 66 -8.67 -13.90 3.67
C ALA A 66 -9.51 -12.70 4.12
N ASP A 67 -9.61 -12.46 5.44
CA ASP A 67 -10.37 -11.34 5.99
C ASP A 67 -9.74 -10.00 5.61
N ARG A 68 -8.41 -9.89 5.69
CA ARG A 68 -7.69 -8.66 5.33
C ARG A 68 -7.86 -8.32 3.84
N LEU A 69 -7.82 -9.34 2.96
CA LEU A 69 -8.08 -9.16 1.55
C LEU A 69 -9.54 -8.78 1.27
N ALA A 70 -10.50 -9.43 1.93
CA ALA A 70 -11.92 -9.12 1.79
C ALA A 70 -12.22 -7.67 2.20
N MET A 71 -11.73 -7.25 3.38
CA MET A 71 -11.86 -5.88 3.85
C MET A 71 -11.23 -4.88 2.87
N LEU A 72 -10.06 -5.21 2.33
CA LEU A 72 -9.35 -4.34 1.39
C LEU A 72 -10.13 -4.20 0.08
N ARG A 73 -10.65 -5.29 -0.49
CA ARG A 73 -11.50 -5.26 -1.68
C ARG A 73 -12.77 -4.44 -1.47
N LEU A 74 -13.41 -4.56 -0.32
CA LEU A 74 -14.57 -3.72 0.05
C LEU A 74 -14.20 -2.23 0.12
N ALA A 75 -13.02 -1.91 0.64
CA ALA A 75 -12.57 -0.53 0.77
C ALA A 75 -12.25 0.13 -0.57
N VAL A 76 -11.74 -0.62 -1.54
CA VAL A 76 -11.33 -0.07 -2.85
C VAL A 76 -12.42 -0.14 -3.93
N ALA A 77 -13.50 -0.87 -3.69
CA ALA A 77 -14.54 -1.13 -4.70
C ALA A 77 -15.18 0.13 -5.32
N GLY A 78 -15.15 1.26 -4.62
CA GLY A 78 -15.71 2.53 -5.08
C GLY A 78 -14.75 3.41 -5.91
N GLU A 79 -13.49 3.01 -6.08
CA GLU A 79 -12.48 3.78 -6.81
C GLU A 79 -11.92 2.93 -7.98
N PRO A 80 -12.28 3.24 -9.25
CA PRO A 80 -11.92 2.40 -10.40
C PRO A 80 -10.42 2.35 -10.67
N ARG A 81 -9.63 3.24 -10.09
CA ARG A 81 -8.17 3.25 -10.21
C ARG A 81 -7.47 2.49 -9.07
N PHE A 82 -8.22 1.85 -8.17
CA PHE A 82 -7.67 1.05 -7.08
C PHE A 82 -7.95 -0.44 -7.32
N ASP A 83 -6.99 -1.27 -6.94
CA ASP A 83 -7.15 -2.73 -6.93
C ASP A 83 -6.47 -3.32 -5.68
N ALA A 84 -6.87 -4.52 -5.30
CA ALA A 84 -6.35 -5.25 -4.16
C ALA A 84 -5.83 -6.63 -4.60
N LEU A 85 -4.52 -6.82 -4.57
CA LEU A 85 -3.85 -8.02 -5.06
C LEU A 85 -3.59 -9.03 -3.94
N SER A 86 -3.76 -10.32 -4.25
CA SER A 86 -3.46 -11.43 -3.34
C SER A 86 -2.04 -11.99 -3.48
N ILE A 87 -1.21 -11.41 -4.33
CA ILE A 87 0.06 -11.96 -4.79
C ILE A 87 1.01 -12.44 -3.68
N GLU A 88 1.00 -11.79 -2.51
CA GLU A 88 1.83 -12.22 -1.38
C GLU A 88 1.23 -13.41 -0.62
N PHE A 89 -0.09 -13.61 -0.70
CA PHE A 89 -0.77 -14.74 -0.07
C PHE A 89 -0.57 -16.05 -0.84
N GLU A 90 -0.16 -15.98 -2.08
CA GLU A 90 0.08 -17.12 -2.96
C GLU A 90 1.51 -17.68 -2.83
N ARG A 91 2.38 -16.99 -2.06
CA ARG A 91 3.77 -17.40 -1.84
C ARG A 91 3.99 -17.82 -0.39
N PRO A 92 4.69 -18.95 -0.16
CA PRO A 92 5.07 -19.35 1.18
C PRO A 92 6.17 -18.44 1.77
N GLY A 93 6.22 -18.35 3.09
CA GLY A 93 7.28 -17.65 3.80
C GLY A 93 7.02 -16.16 4.01
N LYS A 94 8.08 -15.41 4.33
CA LYS A 94 8.02 -13.97 4.59
C LYS A 94 7.75 -13.19 3.32
N SER A 95 6.94 -12.14 3.44
CA SER A 95 6.62 -11.22 2.35
C SER A 95 7.73 -10.17 2.20
N TYR A 96 8.62 -10.39 1.25
CA TYR A 96 9.64 -9.41 0.92
C TYR A 96 9.24 -8.58 -0.30
N THR A 97 9.31 -7.26 -0.17
CA THR A 97 8.90 -6.31 -1.22
C THR A 97 9.63 -6.54 -2.54
N VAL A 98 10.93 -6.84 -2.49
CA VAL A 98 11.73 -7.12 -3.70
C VAL A 98 11.18 -8.30 -4.51
N ASP A 99 10.73 -9.36 -3.84
CA ASP A 99 10.18 -10.54 -4.50
C ASP A 99 8.78 -10.26 -5.07
N THR A 100 8.02 -9.41 -4.39
CA THR A 100 6.71 -8.96 -4.85
C THR A 100 6.82 -8.10 -6.11
N VAL A 101 7.75 -7.15 -6.14
CA VAL A 101 8.02 -6.32 -7.32
C VAL A 101 8.45 -7.18 -8.51
N ARG A 102 9.37 -8.12 -8.31
CA ARG A 102 9.80 -9.05 -9.38
C ARG A 102 8.65 -9.86 -9.95
N ALA A 103 7.81 -10.42 -9.08
CA ALA A 103 6.66 -11.20 -9.52
C ALA A 103 5.68 -10.35 -10.33
N LEU A 104 5.40 -9.11 -9.90
CA LEU A 104 4.54 -8.19 -10.64
C LEU A 104 5.13 -7.78 -11.99
N GLN A 105 6.43 -7.52 -12.07
CA GLN A 105 7.11 -7.23 -13.35
C GLN A 105 7.04 -8.40 -14.32
N ALA A 106 7.14 -9.63 -13.82
CA ALA A 106 7.03 -10.83 -14.64
C ALA A 106 5.58 -11.08 -15.14
N LEU A 107 4.59 -10.80 -14.30
CA LEU A 107 3.16 -10.98 -14.63
C LEU A 107 2.62 -9.86 -15.55
N HIS A 108 3.19 -8.66 -15.47
CA HIS A 108 2.74 -7.47 -16.20
C HIS A 108 3.90 -6.83 -16.97
N PRO A 109 4.46 -7.49 -18.00
CA PRO A 109 5.54 -6.94 -18.79
C PRO A 109 5.09 -5.66 -19.50
N GLY A 110 5.83 -4.57 -19.30
CA GLY A 110 5.52 -3.26 -19.88
C GLY A 110 4.75 -2.31 -18.94
N ALA A 111 4.30 -2.75 -17.75
CA ALA A 111 3.80 -1.87 -16.72
C ALA A 111 4.97 -1.15 -16.01
N GLY A 112 4.84 0.16 -15.82
CA GLY A 112 5.76 0.95 -15.00
C GLY A 112 5.31 0.93 -13.54
N PHE A 113 6.04 0.23 -12.67
CA PHE A 113 5.70 0.20 -11.25
C PHE A 113 6.43 1.29 -10.47
N VAL A 114 5.73 1.86 -9.48
CA VAL A 114 6.26 2.84 -8.52
C VAL A 114 5.85 2.36 -7.13
N PHE A 115 6.80 2.17 -6.22
CA PHE A 115 6.50 1.72 -4.86
C PHE A 115 6.28 2.92 -3.94
N ILE A 116 5.13 2.95 -3.25
CA ILE A 116 4.68 4.08 -2.42
C ILE A 116 4.98 3.76 -0.95
N VAL A 117 5.68 4.68 -0.28
CA VAL A 117 5.96 4.59 1.17
C VAL A 117 5.63 5.89 1.90
N GLY A 118 5.41 5.82 3.20
CA GLY A 118 5.46 7.01 4.05
C GLY A 118 6.91 7.53 4.17
N ALA A 119 7.09 8.81 4.30
CA ALA A 119 8.43 9.40 4.44
C ALA A 119 9.16 8.94 5.71
N ASP A 120 8.42 8.54 6.73
CA ASP A 120 8.92 7.91 7.96
C ASP A 120 9.59 6.55 7.73
N THR A 121 9.33 5.90 6.61
CA THR A 121 9.95 4.63 6.20
C THR A 121 11.37 4.82 5.62
N LEU A 122 11.70 6.01 5.09
CA LEU A 122 12.98 6.24 4.40
C LEU A 122 14.21 5.89 5.26
N PRO A 123 14.29 6.27 6.55
CA PRO A 123 15.39 5.88 7.42
C PRO A 123 15.54 4.38 7.63
N GLU A 124 14.44 3.62 7.49
CA GLU A 124 14.41 2.18 7.74
C GLU A 124 14.65 1.33 6.48
N LEU A 125 14.65 1.92 5.28
CA LEU A 125 14.80 1.18 4.02
C LEU A 125 16.06 0.32 3.97
N HIS A 126 17.15 0.73 4.64
CA HIS A 126 18.38 -0.04 4.71
C HIS A 126 18.23 -1.37 5.44
N THR A 127 17.18 -1.55 6.26
CA THR A 127 16.87 -2.79 6.99
C THR A 127 16.02 -3.76 6.18
N TRP A 128 15.51 -3.32 5.04
CA TRP A 128 14.67 -4.17 4.21
C TRP A 128 15.49 -5.29 3.55
N HIS A 129 14.82 -6.37 3.18
CA HIS A 129 15.49 -7.46 2.49
C HIS A 129 15.97 -7.02 1.11
N LYS A 130 17.28 -7.10 0.85
CA LYS A 130 17.95 -6.70 -0.40
C LYS A 130 17.58 -5.28 -0.87
N PRO A 131 17.81 -4.25 -0.04
CA PRO A 131 17.29 -2.92 -0.31
C PRO A 131 17.86 -2.32 -1.59
N LEU A 132 19.13 -2.52 -1.89
CA LEU A 132 19.76 -1.99 -3.11
C LEU A 132 19.19 -2.63 -4.38
N GLU A 133 18.86 -3.91 -4.31
CA GLU A 133 18.20 -4.61 -5.41
C GLU A 133 16.78 -4.10 -5.63
N LEU A 134 16.01 -3.89 -4.55
CA LEU A 134 14.69 -3.27 -4.64
C LEU A 134 14.75 -1.89 -5.30
N LEU A 135 15.68 -1.05 -4.87
CA LEU A 135 15.89 0.30 -5.42
C LEU A 135 16.31 0.30 -6.90
N ALA A 136 16.99 -0.76 -7.34
CA ALA A 136 17.34 -0.93 -8.76
C ALA A 136 16.16 -1.43 -9.60
N LEU A 137 15.20 -2.17 -9.00
CA LEU A 137 14.05 -2.75 -9.67
C LEU A 137 12.88 -1.79 -9.83
N VAL A 138 12.65 -0.92 -8.84
CA VAL A 138 11.46 -0.07 -8.80
C VAL A 138 11.79 1.32 -8.25
N ARG A 139 11.19 2.35 -8.85
CA ARG A 139 11.23 3.69 -8.29
C ARG A 139 10.42 3.72 -6.99
N ILE A 140 11.04 4.21 -5.91
CA ILE A 140 10.34 4.43 -4.63
C ILE A 140 9.98 5.91 -4.54
N VAL A 141 8.71 6.19 -4.29
CA VAL A 141 8.18 7.53 -4.02
C VAL A 141 7.70 7.62 -2.59
N SER A 142 7.85 8.76 -1.97
CA SER A 142 7.48 8.92 -0.57
C SER A 142 6.56 10.12 -0.34
N LEU A 143 5.61 9.93 0.59
CA LEU A 143 4.66 10.93 1.03
C LEU A 143 4.99 11.35 2.46
N ALA A 144 5.32 12.64 2.63
CA ALA A 144 5.46 13.27 3.92
C ALA A 144 4.13 13.91 4.37
N ARG A 145 3.87 13.89 5.66
CA ARG A 145 2.83 14.71 6.28
C ARG A 145 3.27 16.17 6.32
N PRO A 146 2.35 17.14 6.35
CA PRO A 146 2.71 18.53 6.53
C PRO A 146 3.58 18.74 7.77
N GLY A 147 4.67 19.48 7.62
CA GLY A 147 5.63 19.74 8.70
C GLY A 147 6.65 18.63 8.98
N PHE A 148 6.53 17.46 8.34
CA PHE A 148 7.55 16.39 8.42
C PHE A 148 8.58 16.54 7.30
N ALA A 149 9.85 16.68 7.68
CA ALA A 149 10.98 16.62 6.75
C ALA A 149 11.93 15.51 7.25
N PRO A 150 12.19 14.45 6.45
CA PRO A 150 13.14 13.43 6.85
C PRO A 150 14.55 14.03 6.90
N ASP A 151 15.32 13.69 7.92
CA ASP A 151 16.74 14.01 7.98
C ASP A 151 17.48 13.19 6.91
N PRO A 152 18.14 13.83 5.92
CA PRO A 152 18.93 13.13 4.90
C PRO A 152 19.98 12.20 5.50
N ALA A 153 20.60 12.58 6.62
CA ALA A 153 21.62 11.78 7.30
C ALA A 153 21.06 10.51 7.96
N ALA A 154 19.75 10.45 8.20
CA ALA A 154 19.10 9.25 8.71
C ALA A 154 18.90 8.16 7.64
N ILE A 155 18.99 8.50 6.34
CA ILE A 155 18.85 7.54 5.24
C ILE A 155 20.17 6.81 5.04
N ARG A 156 20.34 5.68 5.71
CA ARG A 156 21.58 4.88 5.75
C ARG A 156 21.76 3.99 4.53
N LEU A 157 21.70 4.58 3.34
CA LEU A 157 21.93 3.93 2.06
C LEU A 157 23.14 4.57 1.36
N PRO A 158 23.89 3.83 0.53
CA PRO A 158 25.01 4.41 -0.21
C PRO A 158 24.51 5.41 -1.29
N PRO A 159 25.37 6.37 -1.68
CA PRO A 159 25.08 7.22 -2.83
C PRO A 159 24.79 6.37 -4.09
N PRO A 160 23.91 6.81 -5.00
CA PRO A 160 23.17 8.07 -4.98
C PRO A 160 21.75 7.95 -4.37
N TRP A 161 21.47 6.91 -3.60
CA TRP A 161 20.10 6.58 -3.18
C TRP A 161 19.44 7.60 -2.26
N PRO A 162 20.15 8.18 -1.22
CA PRO A 162 19.51 9.19 -0.38
C PRO A 162 18.98 10.39 -1.19
N GLU A 163 19.77 10.90 -2.12
CA GLU A 163 19.40 12.04 -2.97
C GLU A 163 18.22 11.71 -3.89
N LYS A 164 18.24 10.50 -4.50
CA LYS A 164 17.14 10.04 -5.37
C LYS A 164 15.83 9.88 -4.59
N LEU A 165 15.88 9.30 -3.40
CA LEU A 165 14.69 9.11 -2.55
C LEU A 165 14.10 10.45 -2.10
N LEU A 166 14.96 11.42 -1.75
CA LEU A 166 14.52 12.77 -1.38
C LEU A 166 14.00 13.57 -2.58
N ALA A 167 14.55 13.37 -3.77
CA ALA A 167 14.01 13.98 -5.00
C ALA A 167 12.59 13.48 -5.32
N ASP A 168 12.26 12.25 -4.91
CA ASP A 168 10.95 11.62 -5.07
C ASP A 168 10.05 11.74 -3.82
N LEU A 169 10.40 12.61 -2.89
CA LEU A 169 9.57 12.98 -1.76
C LEU A 169 8.56 14.08 -2.15
N ARG A 170 7.31 13.91 -1.75
CA ARG A 170 6.28 14.95 -1.88
C ARG A 170 5.56 15.14 -0.55
N THR A 171 5.19 16.37 -0.26
CA THR A 171 4.29 16.66 0.86
C THR A 171 2.85 16.48 0.40
N GLY A 172 2.15 15.56 1.04
CA GLY A 172 0.72 15.32 0.87
C GLY A 172 -0.04 15.72 2.14
N ASN A 173 -1.33 15.49 2.13
CA ASN A 173 -2.18 15.67 3.31
C ASN A 173 -2.94 14.36 3.63
N PRO A 174 -2.24 13.23 3.84
CA PRO A 174 -2.91 11.98 4.18
C PRO A 174 -3.55 12.07 5.56
N LEU A 175 -4.69 11.40 5.71
CA LEU A 175 -5.36 11.31 7.01
C LEU A 175 -4.48 10.55 8.02
N ASP A 176 -4.37 11.11 9.22
CA ASP A 176 -3.64 10.46 10.31
C ASP A 176 -4.56 9.47 11.02
N VAL A 177 -4.40 8.20 10.68
CA VAL A 177 -5.24 7.10 11.19
C VAL A 177 -4.35 5.90 11.47
N SER A 178 -4.58 5.25 12.60
CA SER A 178 -3.83 4.07 13.03
C SER A 178 -4.70 2.83 13.12
N SER A 179 -4.37 1.78 12.34
CA SER A 179 -5.03 0.46 12.49
C SER A 179 -4.94 -0.10 13.92
N ARG A 180 -3.88 0.23 14.67
CA ARG A 180 -3.71 -0.19 16.06
C ARG A 180 -4.79 0.44 16.95
N GLU A 181 -5.03 1.74 16.81
CA GLU A 181 -6.05 2.46 17.56
C GLU A 181 -7.45 1.99 17.18
N ILE A 182 -7.70 1.76 15.88
CA ILE A 182 -8.96 1.20 15.41
C ILE A 182 -9.26 -0.13 16.11
N ARG A 183 -8.30 -1.07 16.11
CA ARG A 183 -8.49 -2.35 16.79
C ARG A 183 -8.70 -2.20 18.29
N ALA A 184 -7.98 -1.31 18.96
CA ALA A 184 -8.17 -1.04 20.39
C ALA A 184 -9.57 -0.52 20.69
N LYS A 185 -10.11 0.40 19.88
CA LYS A 185 -11.47 0.91 20.01
C LYS A 185 -12.52 -0.19 19.80
N ILE A 186 -12.34 -1.03 18.78
CA ILE A 186 -13.25 -2.16 18.51
C ILE A 186 -13.29 -3.12 19.71
N ALA A 187 -12.12 -3.52 20.22
CA ALA A 187 -12.00 -4.39 21.39
C ALA A 187 -12.64 -3.80 22.65
N ALA A 188 -12.63 -2.47 22.77
CA ALA A 188 -13.27 -1.75 23.88
C ALA A 188 -14.76 -1.43 23.64
N GLY A 189 -15.36 -1.86 22.54
CA GLY A 189 -16.74 -1.53 22.19
C GLY A 189 -16.97 -0.03 21.92
N GLN A 190 -15.92 0.72 21.60
CA GLN A 190 -15.97 2.17 21.37
C GLN A 190 -16.31 2.48 19.91
N PRO A 191 -16.91 3.64 19.63
CA PRO A 191 -17.16 4.10 18.26
C PRO A 191 -15.86 4.23 17.46
N VAL A 192 -15.89 3.77 16.21
CA VAL A 192 -14.78 3.84 15.26
C VAL A 192 -15.14 4.79 14.12
N SER A 193 -14.24 5.67 13.77
CA SER A 193 -14.31 6.58 12.63
C SER A 193 -13.16 6.33 11.66
N LEU A 194 -13.27 6.92 10.46
CA LEU A 194 -12.21 6.85 9.42
C LEU A 194 -11.91 5.40 8.96
N VAL A 195 -12.94 4.59 8.96
CA VAL A 195 -12.94 3.25 8.34
C VAL A 195 -14.16 3.19 7.43
N PRO A 196 -14.04 2.73 6.17
CA PRO A 196 -15.20 2.60 5.28
C PRO A 196 -16.31 1.77 5.91
N GLU A 197 -17.56 2.20 5.72
CA GLU A 197 -18.74 1.54 6.33
C GLU A 197 -18.81 0.06 5.94
N SER A 198 -18.51 -0.29 4.69
CA SER A 198 -18.46 -1.67 4.21
C SER A 198 -17.44 -2.52 4.97
N VAL A 199 -16.30 -1.94 5.35
CA VAL A 199 -15.27 -2.61 6.15
C VAL A 199 -15.72 -2.76 7.61
N LEU A 200 -16.34 -1.74 8.21
CA LEU A 200 -16.88 -1.84 9.57
C LEU A 200 -17.95 -2.91 9.67
N ARG A 201 -18.84 -3.00 8.69
CA ARG A 201 -19.88 -4.04 8.62
C ARG A 201 -19.24 -5.43 8.55
N TYR A 202 -18.25 -5.62 7.68
CA TYR A 202 -17.51 -6.88 7.59
C TYR A 202 -16.87 -7.28 8.93
N ILE A 203 -16.20 -6.33 9.62
CA ILE A 203 -15.59 -6.55 10.93
C ILE A 203 -16.63 -7.03 11.95
N GLN A 204 -17.82 -6.44 11.96
CA GLN A 204 -18.91 -6.79 12.87
C GLN A 204 -19.47 -8.18 12.57
N GLU A 205 -19.77 -8.48 11.30
CA GLU A 205 -20.32 -9.76 10.85
C GLU A 205 -19.37 -10.94 11.13
N HIS A 206 -18.07 -10.73 10.96
CA HIS A 206 -17.02 -11.72 11.18
C HIS A 206 -16.42 -11.67 12.59
N GLN A 207 -16.92 -10.82 13.47
CA GLN A 207 -16.49 -10.70 14.88
C GLN A 207 -14.98 -10.45 15.04
N LEU A 208 -14.36 -9.72 14.11
CA LEU A 208 -12.93 -9.45 14.13
C LEU A 208 -12.55 -8.43 15.20
N TYR A 209 -11.34 -8.58 15.77
CA TYR A 209 -10.71 -7.63 16.71
C TYR A 209 -11.43 -7.47 18.06
N ARG A 210 -12.20 -8.47 18.49
CA ARG A 210 -12.87 -8.50 19.80
C ARG A 210 -11.95 -9.08 20.89
#